data_c6e12dddf89b50053c1727b49e5ea94d
#
_entry.id   c6e12dddf89b50053c1727b49e5ea94d
#
_cell.length_a   1.000
_cell.length_b   1.000
_cell.length_c   1.000
_cell.angle_alpha   90.00
_cell.angle_beta   90.00
_cell.angle_gamma   90.00
#
_symmetry.space_group_name_H-M   'P 1'
#
loop_
_entity.id
_entity.type
_entity.pdbx_description
1 polymer ?
#
loop_
_entity_poly.entity_id
_entity_poly.type
_entity_poly.pdbx_seq_one_letter_code
_entity_poly.pdbx_strand_id
1 'polypeptide(L)'
;AVALVINSPGGSPVQSSLIAARVRRLASEKGIYVHAFVEDVAASGGYWLACAADQIWVDESSLVGSIGVIFASFGFPELMARQGIERRVVTAGKSKSLADPFLPQKPEDIERLRAIQTPIHDAFIRHVKARRGTRLADADVFNADIWVGQQAVDLGLADGAAHLVPKLKSLYGEKVRLVHLGQKRGLLSRFGLSIAQDALAAVEERALWARYGL
;
A
#
# COMPACT_ATOMS: atom_id res chain seq x y z
N ALA A 1 17.02 -17.27 -3.47
CA ALA A 1 15.84 -16.44 -3.72
C ALA A 1 15.37 -15.75 -2.43
N VAL A 2 14.60 -14.71 -2.56
CA VAL A 2 13.88 -14.04 -1.46
C VAL A 2 12.39 -14.16 -1.74
N ALA A 3 11.61 -14.48 -0.72
CA ALA A 3 10.16 -14.46 -0.75
C ALA A 3 9.65 -13.29 0.12
N LEU A 4 8.92 -12.37 -0.49
CA LEU A 4 8.17 -11.32 0.19
C LEU A 4 6.78 -11.89 0.47
N VAL A 5 6.41 -12.04 1.72
CA VAL A 5 5.03 -12.38 2.12
C VAL A 5 4.33 -11.06 2.39
N ILE A 6 3.26 -10.81 1.65
CA ILE A 6 2.59 -9.51 1.63
C ILE A 6 1.14 -9.69 2.08
N ASN A 7 0.81 -9.01 3.15
CA ASN A 7 -0.55 -8.86 3.64
C ASN A 7 -0.71 -7.39 4.08
N SER A 8 -1.11 -6.52 3.14
CA SER A 8 -1.08 -5.07 3.35
C SER A 8 -2.15 -4.34 2.53
N PRO A 9 -3.02 -3.54 3.17
CA PRO A 9 -4.02 -2.70 2.49
C PRO A 9 -3.41 -1.44 1.85
N GLY A 10 -2.11 -1.18 2.07
CA GLY A 10 -1.40 -0.02 1.55
C GLY A 10 -0.67 0.77 2.63
N GLY A 11 -0.50 2.06 2.38
CA GLY A 11 0.20 2.97 3.29
C GLY A 11 0.90 4.10 2.55
N SER A 12 1.97 4.65 3.13
CA SER A 12 2.70 5.79 2.57
C SER A 12 3.31 5.47 1.21
N PRO A 13 2.99 6.23 0.14
CA PRO A 13 3.56 6.03 -1.19
C PRO A 13 5.09 6.11 -1.19
N VAL A 14 5.64 7.06 -0.43
CA VAL A 14 7.11 7.27 -0.36
C VAL A 14 7.79 6.07 0.29
N GLN A 15 7.24 5.53 1.40
CA GLN A 15 7.83 4.37 2.06
C GLN A 15 7.75 3.12 1.18
N SER A 16 6.61 2.91 0.52
CA SER A 16 6.45 1.80 -0.44
C SER A 16 7.47 1.89 -1.59
N SER A 17 7.65 3.08 -2.14
CA SER A 17 8.64 3.33 -3.20
C SER A 17 10.08 3.07 -2.74
N LEU A 18 10.46 3.61 -1.57
CA LEU A 18 11.82 3.45 -1.03
C LEU A 18 12.15 1.98 -0.74
N ILE A 19 11.21 1.24 -0.14
CA ILE A 19 11.40 -0.19 0.16
C ILE A 19 11.48 -0.99 -1.14
N ALA A 20 10.57 -0.77 -2.08
CA ALA A 20 10.58 -1.43 -3.39
C ALA A 20 11.90 -1.19 -4.14
N ALA A 21 12.37 0.07 -4.18
CA ALA A 21 13.64 0.43 -4.80
C ALA A 21 14.84 -0.27 -4.12
N ARG A 22 14.83 -0.36 -2.78
CA ARG A 22 15.88 -1.06 -2.04
C ARG A 22 15.89 -2.56 -2.33
N VAL A 23 14.71 -3.19 -2.35
CA VAL A 23 14.58 -4.62 -2.69
C VAL A 23 15.15 -4.86 -4.10
N ARG A 24 14.75 -4.05 -5.08
CA ARG A 24 15.24 -4.21 -6.47
C ARG A 24 16.73 -4.00 -6.61
N ARG A 25 17.27 -2.96 -5.96
CA ARG A 25 18.71 -2.71 -5.98
C ARG A 25 19.49 -3.90 -5.44
N LEU A 26 19.15 -4.37 -4.24
CA LEU A 26 19.85 -5.50 -3.61
C LEU A 26 19.68 -6.81 -4.40
N ALA A 27 18.49 -7.04 -4.96
CA ALA A 27 18.26 -8.19 -5.82
C ALA A 27 19.13 -8.17 -7.07
N SER A 28 19.23 -7.01 -7.73
CA SER A 28 20.07 -6.82 -8.90
C SER A 28 21.58 -6.95 -8.58
N GLU A 29 22.05 -6.25 -7.53
CA GLU A 29 23.46 -6.27 -7.12
C GLU A 29 23.96 -7.67 -6.75
N LYS A 30 23.07 -8.51 -6.20
CA LYS A 30 23.40 -9.85 -5.68
C LYS A 30 22.94 -11.00 -6.59
N GLY A 31 22.28 -10.71 -7.70
CA GLY A 31 21.71 -11.74 -8.58
C GLY A 31 20.64 -12.60 -7.89
N ILE A 32 19.84 -12.01 -6.98
CA ILE A 32 18.83 -12.72 -6.19
C ILE A 32 17.47 -12.59 -6.86
N TYR A 33 16.81 -13.72 -7.12
CA TYR A 33 15.44 -13.74 -7.60
C TYR A 33 14.46 -13.47 -6.44
N VAL A 34 13.47 -12.63 -6.68
CA VAL A 34 12.48 -12.20 -5.67
C VAL A 34 11.10 -12.69 -6.07
N HIS A 35 10.46 -13.42 -5.19
CA HIS A 35 9.05 -13.79 -5.29
C HIS A 35 8.22 -12.94 -4.32
N ALA A 36 7.02 -12.54 -4.71
CA ALA A 36 6.01 -12.03 -3.80
C ALA A 36 4.89 -13.07 -3.68
N PHE A 37 4.43 -13.29 -2.46
CA PHE A 37 3.25 -14.09 -2.15
C PHE A 37 2.27 -13.20 -1.40
N VAL A 38 1.12 -12.99 -2.01
CA VAL A 38 0.03 -12.21 -1.43
C VAL A 38 -0.81 -13.15 -0.57
N GLU A 39 -1.02 -12.76 0.68
CA GLU A 39 -1.98 -13.42 1.56
C GLU A 39 -3.38 -12.83 1.31
N ASP A 40 -4.03 -12.20 2.29
CA ASP A 40 -5.38 -11.65 2.09
C ASP A 40 -5.38 -10.50 1.09
N VAL A 41 -4.41 -9.57 1.21
CA VAL A 41 -4.42 -8.35 0.39
C VAL A 41 -3.02 -7.83 0.06
N ALA A 42 -2.85 -7.37 -1.17
CA ALA A 42 -1.78 -6.49 -1.61
C ALA A 42 -2.40 -5.32 -2.39
N ALA A 43 -2.82 -4.29 -1.68
CA ALA A 43 -3.51 -3.15 -2.27
C ALA A 43 -2.68 -1.86 -2.12
N SER A 44 -2.83 -0.93 -3.07
CA SER A 44 -2.15 0.38 -3.02
C SER A 44 -0.65 0.25 -2.77
N GLY A 45 -0.10 0.81 -1.70
CA GLY A 45 1.31 0.65 -1.31
C GLY A 45 1.75 -0.80 -1.13
N GLY A 46 0.84 -1.72 -0.73
CA GLY A 46 1.10 -3.17 -0.68
C GLY A 46 1.36 -3.75 -2.07
N TYR A 47 0.58 -3.34 -3.07
CA TYR A 47 0.82 -3.76 -4.45
C TYR A 47 2.08 -3.12 -5.04
N TRP A 48 2.38 -1.88 -4.66
CA TRP A 48 3.67 -1.26 -5.02
C TRP A 48 4.85 -2.14 -4.58
N LEU A 49 4.79 -2.66 -3.34
CA LEU A 49 5.80 -3.59 -2.81
C LEU A 49 5.80 -4.92 -3.55
N ALA A 50 4.62 -5.49 -3.85
CA ALA A 50 4.53 -6.73 -4.63
C ALA A 50 5.21 -6.60 -5.98
N CYS A 51 5.08 -5.44 -6.65
CA CYS A 51 5.76 -5.14 -7.90
C CYS A 51 7.29 -5.06 -7.78
N ALA A 52 7.86 -5.03 -6.60
CA ALA A 52 9.31 -5.18 -6.44
C ALA A 52 9.79 -6.60 -6.75
N ALA A 53 8.92 -7.60 -6.73
CA ALA A 53 9.25 -8.98 -7.04
C ALA A 53 9.41 -9.23 -8.56
N ASP A 54 10.08 -10.32 -8.89
CA ASP A 54 10.18 -10.80 -10.27
C ASP A 54 8.93 -11.58 -10.67
N GLN A 55 8.30 -12.28 -9.70
CA GLN A 55 7.01 -12.94 -9.83
C GLN A 55 6.13 -12.69 -8.61
N ILE A 56 4.82 -12.55 -8.86
CA ILE A 56 3.78 -12.30 -7.86
C ILE A 56 2.80 -13.48 -7.89
N TRP A 57 2.62 -14.11 -6.74
CA TRP A 57 1.72 -15.24 -6.52
C TRP A 57 0.60 -14.81 -5.59
N VAL A 58 -0.62 -15.22 -5.89
CA VAL A 58 -1.82 -14.90 -5.11
C VAL A 58 -2.55 -16.17 -4.68
N ASP A 59 -3.34 -16.09 -3.62
CA ASP A 59 -4.40 -17.05 -3.36
C ASP A 59 -5.61 -16.74 -4.25
N GLU A 60 -6.51 -17.71 -4.46
CA GLU A 60 -7.72 -17.52 -5.24
C GLU A 60 -8.63 -16.41 -4.69
N SER A 61 -8.51 -16.10 -3.41
CA SER A 61 -9.27 -15.09 -2.67
C SER A 61 -8.48 -13.81 -2.38
N SER A 62 -7.20 -13.76 -2.72
CA SER A 62 -6.37 -12.57 -2.48
C SER A 62 -6.89 -11.34 -3.23
N LEU A 63 -6.90 -10.21 -2.55
CA LEU A 63 -7.27 -8.90 -3.10
C LEU A 63 -6.03 -8.16 -3.60
N VAL A 64 -6.03 -7.74 -4.87
CA VAL A 64 -4.87 -7.10 -5.50
C VAL A 64 -5.30 -5.84 -6.24
N GLY A 65 -4.46 -4.82 -6.25
CA GLY A 65 -4.70 -3.61 -7.05
C GLY A 65 -4.77 -2.35 -6.22
N SER A 66 -5.90 -1.63 -6.29
CA SER A 66 -6.03 -0.29 -5.68
C SER A 66 -4.89 0.63 -6.09
N ILE A 67 -4.58 0.64 -7.41
CA ILE A 67 -3.51 1.46 -7.99
C ILE A 67 -4.02 2.90 -8.10
N GLY A 68 -4.04 3.58 -6.96
CA GLY A 68 -4.56 4.93 -6.84
C GLY A 68 -4.02 5.65 -5.62
N VAL A 69 -4.42 6.93 -5.46
CA VAL A 69 -4.04 7.79 -4.35
C VAL A 69 -5.29 8.43 -3.77
N ILE A 70 -5.46 8.34 -2.47
CA ILE A 70 -6.56 8.95 -1.75
C ILE A 70 -6.04 9.98 -0.74
N PHE A 71 -6.75 11.09 -0.60
CA PHE A 71 -6.74 11.94 0.57
C PHE A 71 -8.12 11.85 1.23
N ALA A 72 -8.16 11.48 2.48
CA ALA A 72 -9.38 11.41 3.27
C ALA A 72 -9.19 12.13 4.60
N SER A 73 -10.17 12.94 4.99
CA SER A 73 -10.22 13.62 6.28
C SER A 73 -11.66 13.78 6.73
N PHE A 74 -11.83 14.13 8.00
CA PHE A 74 -13.14 14.50 8.54
C PHE A 74 -13.28 16.02 8.55
N GLY A 75 -14.51 16.55 8.40
CA GLY A 75 -14.82 17.95 8.54
C GLY A 75 -15.70 18.23 9.78
N PHE A 76 -15.31 19.19 10.60
CA PHE A 76 -15.99 19.54 11.84
C PHE A 76 -16.54 20.96 11.90
N PRO A 77 -16.67 21.76 10.81
CA PRO A 77 -17.08 23.14 10.88
C PRO A 77 -18.49 23.32 11.47
N GLU A 78 -19.43 22.46 11.08
CA GLU A 78 -20.80 22.51 11.62
C GLU A 78 -20.88 22.12 13.10
N LEU A 79 -20.11 21.12 13.52
CA LEU A 79 -20.04 20.73 14.92
C LEU A 79 -19.53 21.88 15.79
N MET A 80 -18.48 22.55 15.35
CA MET A 80 -17.91 23.70 16.04
C MET A 80 -18.92 24.85 16.12
N ALA A 81 -19.60 25.15 15.00
CA ALA A 81 -20.61 26.19 14.97
C ALA A 81 -21.75 25.92 15.95
N ARG A 82 -22.25 24.68 16.03
CA ARG A 82 -23.30 24.26 17.01
C ARG A 82 -22.87 24.41 18.46
N GLN A 83 -21.55 24.28 18.73
CA GLN A 83 -20.99 24.43 20.09
C GLN A 83 -20.51 25.85 20.38
N GLY A 84 -20.75 26.81 19.48
CA GLY A 84 -20.28 28.18 19.63
C GLY A 84 -18.76 28.35 19.62
N ILE A 85 -18.03 27.38 19.04
CA ILE A 85 -16.56 27.41 18.95
C ILE A 85 -16.15 28.07 17.64
N GLU A 86 -15.35 29.13 17.73
CA GLU A 86 -14.81 29.84 16.58
C GLU A 86 -13.37 29.41 16.28
N ARG A 87 -13.09 28.99 15.03
CA ARG A 87 -11.74 28.71 14.55
C ARG A 87 -11.08 29.98 14.03
N ARG A 88 -10.05 30.47 14.68
CA ARG A 88 -9.27 31.64 14.29
C ARG A 88 -7.93 31.21 13.73
N VAL A 89 -7.68 31.50 12.45
CA VAL A 89 -6.46 31.08 11.76
C VAL A 89 -5.82 32.28 11.10
N VAL A 90 -4.55 32.50 11.41
CA VAL A 90 -3.70 33.49 10.73
C VAL A 90 -2.54 32.75 10.12
N THR A 91 -2.38 32.86 8.80
CA THR A 91 -1.33 32.14 8.08
C THR A 91 -0.45 33.07 7.26
N ALA A 92 0.81 32.72 7.14
CA ALA A 92 1.69 33.23 6.10
C ALA A 92 1.75 32.18 4.98
N GLY A 93 1.36 32.60 3.75
CA GLY A 93 1.20 31.69 2.60
C GLY A 93 -0.24 31.19 2.42
N LYS A 94 -0.77 31.36 1.19
CA LYS A 94 -2.19 31.10 0.85
C LYS A 94 -2.67 29.67 1.12
N SER A 95 -1.77 28.70 1.10
CA SER A 95 -2.13 27.27 1.20
C SER A 95 -1.77 26.64 2.53
N LYS A 96 -1.38 27.43 3.53
CA LYS A 96 -0.90 26.89 4.81
C LYS A 96 -2.00 26.17 5.61
N SER A 97 -3.27 26.54 5.38
CA SER A 97 -4.46 25.91 5.95
C SER A 97 -5.18 24.99 4.95
N LEU A 98 -4.43 24.40 4.01
CA LEU A 98 -4.97 23.45 3.04
C LEU A 98 -5.70 22.32 3.77
N ALA A 99 -6.98 22.10 3.40
CA ALA A 99 -7.83 21.03 3.95
C ALA A 99 -7.91 21.03 5.49
N ASP A 100 -7.92 22.20 6.14
CA ASP A 100 -8.13 22.31 7.58
C ASP A 100 -9.50 21.69 7.93
N PRO A 101 -9.54 20.64 8.78
CA PRO A 101 -10.77 19.91 9.09
C PRO A 101 -11.78 20.73 9.90
N PHE A 102 -11.36 21.86 10.44
CA PHE A 102 -12.22 22.76 11.24
C PHE A 102 -12.75 23.96 10.47
N LEU A 103 -12.44 24.06 9.19
CA LEU A 103 -12.95 25.08 8.28
C LEU A 103 -13.79 24.44 7.18
N PRO A 104 -14.74 25.18 6.60
CA PRO A 104 -15.44 24.72 5.39
C PRO A 104 -14.46 24.43 4.27
N GLN A 105 -14.67 23.31 3.57
CA GLN A 105 -13.85 22.90 2.45
C GLN A 105 -13.99 23.88 1.28
N LYS A 106 -12.90 24.32 0.71
CA LYS A 106 -12.86 25.23 -0.41
C LYS A 106 -12.60 24.49 -1.72
N PRO A 107 -13.23 24.90 -2.84
CA PRO A 107 -12.96 24.29 -4.15
C PRO A 107 -11.47 24.33 -4.52
N GLU A 108 -10.78 25.43 -4.22
CA GLU A 108 -9.35 25.58 -4.50
C GLU A 108 -8.49 24.58 -3.72
N ASP A 109 -8.93 24.17 -2.54
CA ASP A 109 -8.23 23.14 -1.74
C ASP A 109 -8.36 21.76 -2.39
N ILE A 110 -9.54 21.44 -2.95
CA ILE A 110 -9.76 20.21 -3.71
C ILE A 110 -8.86 20.17 -4.94
N GLU A 111 -8.80 21.24 -5.70
CA GLU A 111 -7.94 21.34 -6.89
C GLU A 111 -6.45 21.15 -6.54
N ARG A 112 -6.01 21.75 -5.43
CA ARG A 112 -4.63 21.58 -4.95
C ARG A 112 -4.33 20.18 -4.47
N LEU A 113 -5.27 19.55 -3.77
CA LEU A 113 -5.12 18.14 -3.37
C LEU A 113 -5.01 17.24 -4.60
N ARG A 114 -5.83 17.45 -5.62
CA ARG A 114 -5.73 16.72 -6.89
C ARG A 114 -4.37 16.95 -7.56
N ALA A 115 -3.90 18.18 -7.59
CA ALA A 115 -2.59 18.52 -8.16
C ALA A 115 -1.43 17.84 -7.40
N ILE A 116 -1.57 17.56 -6.11
CA ILE A 116 -0.61 16.80 -5.31
C ILE A 116 -0.75 15.28 -5.60
N GLN A 117 -1.97 14.76 -5.71
CA GLN A 117 -2.23 13.35 -5.90
C GLN A 117 -1.80 12.84 -7.28
N THR A 118 -2.03 13.64 -8.34
CA THR A 118 -1.75 13.24 -9.72
C THR A 118 -0.29 12.78 -9.91
N PRO A 119 0.76 13.54 -9.56
CA PRO A 119 2.13 13.09 -9.76
C PRO A 119 2.51 11.84 -8.94
N ILE A 120 1.85 11.64 -7.78
CA ILE A 120 2.03 10.43 -6.97
C ILE A 120 1.40 9.22 -7.67
N HIS A 121 0.19 9.38 -8.20
CA HIS A 121 -0.49 8.35 -8.98
C HIS A 121 0.29 8.01 -10.24
N ASP A 122 0.76 9.00 -10.99
CA ASP A 122 1.61 8.80 -12.17
C ASP A 122 2.89 8.04 -11.84
N ALA A 123 3.50 8.31 -10.69
CA ALA A 123 4.68 7.58 -10.23
C ALA A 123 4.35 6.11 -9.95
N PHE A 124 3.18 5.83 -9.36
CA PHE A 124 2.71 4.47 -9.13
C PHE A 124 2.45 3.73 -10.44
N ILE A 125 1.74 4.37 -11.39
CA ILE A 125 1.48 3.82 -12.73
C ILE A 125 2.81 3.48 -13.44
N ARG A 126 3.77 4.41 -13.43
CA ARG A 126 5.10 4.17 -14.03
C ARG A 126 5.80 2.97 -13.39
N HIS A 127 5.75 2.85 -12.07
CA HIS A 127 6.34 1.72 -11.35
C HIS A 127 5.72 0.39 -11.77
N VAL A 128 4.38 0.30 -11.77
CA VAL A 128 3.66 -0.91 -12.17
C VAL A 128 3.97 -1.25 -13.64
N LYS A 129 3.88 -0.28 -14.54
CA LYS A 129 4.21 -0.49 -15.97
C LYS A 129 5.65 -0.96 -16.15
N ALA A 130 6.61 -0.39 -15.43
CA ALA A 130 8.02 -0.80 -15.52
C ALA A 130 8.25 -2.23 -15.00
N ARG A 131 7.46 -2.66 -14.01
CA ARG A 131 7.63 -3.98 -13.39
C ARG A 131 6.79 -5.07 -14.04
N ARG A 132 5.57 -4.76 -14.46
CA ARG A 132 4.67 -5.73 -15.11
C ARG A 132 4.85 -5.76 -16.63
N GLY A 133 5.15 -4.62 -17.25
CA GLY A 133 5.48 -4.53 -18.67
C GLY A 133 4.43 -5.15 -19.58
N THR A 134 4.85 -6.03 -20.48
CA THR A 134 3.98 -6.74 -21.44
C THR A 134 3.08 -7.81 -20.80
N ARG A 135 3.20 -8.07 -19.50
CA ARG A 135 2.29 -8.97 -18.78
C ARG A 135 0.92 -8.35 -18.53
N LEU A 136 0.84 -7.01 -18.46
CA LEU A 136 -0.45 -6.34 -18.29
C LEU A 136 -1.35 -6.56 -19.50
N ALA A 137 -2.60 -6.93 -19.23
CA ALA A 137 -3.63 -6.97 -20.24
C ALA A 137 -3.95 -5.55 -20.77
N ASP A 138 -4.56 -5.50 -21.95
CA ASP A 138 -5.10 -4.24 -22.51
C ASP A 138 -6.43 -3.89 -21.81
N ALA A 139 -6.31 -3.45 -20.55
CA ALA A 139 -7.42 -3.08 -19.70
C ALA A 139 -7.00 -1.92 -18.77
N ASP A 140 -7.97 -1.12 -18.35
CA ASP A 140 -7.70 -0.05 -17.38
C ASP A 140 -7.58 -0.63 -15.97
N VAL A 141 -6.35 -0.93 -15.58
CA VAL A 141 -6.00 -1.41 -14.23
C VAL A 141 -5.52 -0.28 -13.31
N PHE A 142 -5.56 0.98 -13.76
CA PHE A 142 -5.03 2.14 -13.06
C PHE A 142 -6.10 3.06 -12.47
N ASN A 143 -7.35 2.61 -12.43
CA ASN A 143 -8.54 3.31 -11.94
C ASN A 143 -8.78 3.12 -10.42
N ALA A 144 -7.82 2.52 -9.70
CA ALA A 144 -7.90 2.16 -8.28
C ALA A 144 -8.88 1.03 -7.93
N ASP A 145 -9.32 0.25 -8.90
CA ASP A 145 -10.12 -0.97 -8.67
C ASP A 145 -9.29 -2.08 -8.00
N ILE A 146 -10.01 -3.09 -7.52
CA ILE A 146 -9.48 -4.26 -6.84
C ILE A 146 -9.93 -5.50 -7.60
N TRP A 147 -9.01 -6.42 -7.77
CA TRP A 147 -9.25 -7.69 -8.45
C TRP A 147 -8.92 -8.86 -7.53
N VAL A 148 -9.70 -9.92 -7.64
CA VAL A 148 -9.61 -11.09 -6.77
C VAL A 148 -8.91 -12.23 -7.51
N GLY A 149 -7.93 -12.83 -6.89
CA GLY A 149 -7.30 -14.09 -7.31
C GLY A 149 -7.02 -14.20 -8.80
N GLN A 150 -7.78 -15.05 -9.48
CA GLN A 150 -7.60 -15.29 -10.92
C GLN A 150 -7.79 -14.04 -11.78
N GLN A 151 -8.70 -13.13 -11.43
CA GLN A 151 -8.87 -11.87 -12.16
C GLN A 151 -7.57 -11.05 -12.20
N ALA A 152 -6.84 -11.01 -11.07
CA ALA A 152 -5.55 -10.32 -11.02
C ALA A 152 -4.51 -10.99 -11.92
N VAL A 153 -4.56 -12.31 -12.06
CA VAL A 153 -3.70 -13.07 -12.99
C VAL A 153 -4.06 -12.75 -14.43
N ASP A 154 -5.34 -12.80 -14.78
CA ASP A 154 -5.83 -12.55 -16.15
C ASP A 154 -5.52 -11.12 -16.62
N LEU A 155 -5.52 -10.15 -15.70
CA LEU A 155 -5.12 -8.76 -15.96
C LEU A 155 -3.61 -8.54 -15.95
N GLY A 156 -2.83 -9.58 -15.65
CA GLY A 156 -1.38 -9.50 -15.61
C GLY A 156 -0.83 -8.78 -14.36
N LEU A 157 -1.65 -8.56 -13.35
CA LEU A 157 -1.24 -7.99 -12.07
C LEU A 157 -0.53 -9.01 -11.17
N ALA A 158 -0.82 -10.31 -11.36
CA ALA A 158 -0.12 -11.44 -10.75
C ALA A 158 0.38 -12.41 -11.82
N ASP A 159 1.22 -13.37 -11.44
CA ASP A 159 1.81 -14.35 -12.35
C ASP A 159 1.15 -15.73 -12.22
N GLY A 160 0.31 -15.92 -11.21
CA GLY A 160 -0.47 -17.14 -11.02
C GLY A 160 -0.98 -17.30 -9.59
N ALA A 161 -1.87 -18.27 -9.41
CA ALA A 161 -2.36 -18.67 -8.09
C ALA A 161 -1.43 -19.75 -7.51
N ALA A 162 -0.84 -19.49 -6.35
CA ALA A 162 0.02 -20.46 -5.66
C ALA A 162 0.33 -20.02 -4.22
N HIS A 163 0.45 -21.00 -3.33
CA HIS A 163 0.86 -20.79 -1.95
C HIS A 163 2.39 -20.87 -1.79
N LEU A 164 2.93 -20.15 -0.81
CA LEU A 164 4.37 -20.01 -0.56
C LEU A 164 5.12 -21.33 -0.55
N VAL A 165 4.77 -22.26 0.33
CA VAL A 165 5.55 -23.49 0.56
C VAL A 165 5.48 -24.43 -0.65
N PRO A 166 4.30 -24.80 -1.17
CA PRO A 166 4.21 -25.65 -2.35
C PRO A 166 4.93 -25.07 -3.57
N LYS A 167 4.77 -23.76 -3.79
CA LYS A 167 5.41 -23.10 -4.94
C LYS A 167 6.91 -23.09 -4.84
N LEU A 168 7.47 -22.73 -3.69
CA LEU A 168 8.92 -22.74 -3.50
C LEU A 168 9.51 -24.15 -3.57
N LYS A 169 8.81 -25.16 -3.08
CA LYS A 169 9.23 -26.57 -3.27
C LYS A 169 9.22 -26.96 -4.75
N SER A 170 8.23 -26.57 -5.51
CA SER A 170 8.17 -26.87 -6.95
C SER A 170 9.29 -26.19 -7.73
N LEU A 171 9.74 -25.00 -7.31
CA LEU A 171 10.78 -24.23 -8.00
C LEU A 171 12.21 -24.64 -7.56
N TYR A 172 12.41 -24.97 -6.29
CA TYR A 172 13.73 -25.14 -5.68
C TYR A 172 13.96 -26.56 -5.11
N GLY A 173 12.97 -27.45 -5.25
CA GLY A 173 13.03 -28.83 -4.80
C GLY A 173 12.51 -29.04 -3.36
N GLU A 174 12.14 -30.27 -3.06
CA GLU A 174 11.51 -30.67 -1.78
C GLU A 174 12.34 -30.34 -0.53
N LYS A 175 13.65 -30.22 -0.66
CA LYS A 175 14.57 -29.91 0.45
C LYS A 175 14.75 -28.41 0.70
N VAL A 176 14.00 -27.53 0.02
CA VAL A 176 14.08 -26.08 0.23
C VAL A 176 13.85 -25.73 1.70
N ARG A 177 14.71 -24.89 2.25
CA ARG A 177 14.59 -24.39 3.63
C ARG A 177 14.13 -22.95 3.61
N LEU A 178 13.05 -22.66 4.31
CA LEU A 178 12.56 -21.32 4.53
C LEU A 178 13.20 -20.76 5.78
N VAL A 179 13.86 -19.61 5.64
CA VAL A 179 14.45 -18.86 6.76
C VAL A 179 13.64 -17.58 6.90
N HIS A 180 12.88 -17.48 7.99
CA HIS A 180 12.10 -16.30 8.28
C HIS A 180 13.01 -15.13 8.70
N LEU A 181 12.97 -14.06 7.94
CA LEU A 181 13.68 -12.81 8.22
C LEU A 181 12.64 -11.79 8.74
N GLY A 182 12.57 -11.62 10.04
CA GLY A 182 11.69 -10.65 10.70
C GLY A 182 12.44 -9.81 11.72
N GLN A 183 11.86 -8.68 12.11
CA GLN A 183 12.39 -7.93 13.25
C GLN A 183 12.29 -8.78 14.53
N LYS A 184 13.41 -9.03 15.18
CA LYS A 184 13.40 -9.55 16.54
C LYS A 184 12.78 -8.47 17.44
N ARG A 185 11.54 -8.68 17.88
CA ARG A 185 10.94 -7.80 18.90
C ARG A 185 11.83 -7.83 20.14
N GLY A 186 12.45 -6.70 20.49
CA GLY A 186 13.26 -6.60 21.69
C GLY A 186 12.42 -6.93 22.94
N LEU A 187 13.04 -7.57 23.95
CA LEU A 187 12.34 -7.90 25.21
C LEU A 187 11.64 -6.68 25.85
N LEU A 188 12.17 -5.47 25.66
CA LEU A 188 11.64 -4.22 26.19
C LEU A 188 10.33 -3.74 25.52
N SER A 189 10.02 -4.17 24.30
CA SER A 189 8.73 -3.85 23.65
C SER A 189 7.54 -4.62 24.27
N ARG A 190 7.80 -5.56 25.19
CA ARG A 190 6.79 -6.25 25.99
C ARG A 190 6.28 -5.43 27.18
N PHE A 191 6.96 -4.36 27.53
CA PHE A 191 6.59 -3.45 28.64
C PHE A 191 6.04 -2.16 28.06
N GLY A 192 4.80 -2.19 27.67
CA GLY A 192 3.75 -1.21 27.43
C GLY A 192 4.02 0.31 27.50
N LEU A 193 5.06 0.86 26.88
CA LEU A 193 5.35 2.30 26.88
C LEU A 193 4.84 3.07 25.66
N SER A 194 4.05 2.45 24.75
CA SER A 194 3.51 3.10 23.54
C SER A 194 1.99 2.97 23.37
N ILE A 195 1.24 2.68 24.42
CA ILE A 195 -0.18 2.27 24.33
C ILE A 195 -1.07 3.29 23.60
N ALA A 196 -0.84 4.59 23.77
CA ALA A 196 -1.70 5.61 23.16
C ALA A 196 -1.38 5.84 21.65
N GLN A 197 -0.10 5.83 21.27
CA GLN A 197 0.31 5.97 19.88
C GLN A 197 -0.01 4.71 19.08
N ASP A 198 0.20 3.54 19.67
CA ASP A 198 -0.13 2.25 19.06
C ASP A 198 -1.65 2.08 18.91
N ALA A 199 -2.47 2.61 19.83
CA ALA A 199 -3.93 2.57 19.71
C ALA A 199 -4.45 3.43 18.57
N LEU A 200 -3.95 4.65 18.36
CA LEU A 200 -4.34 5.51 17.25
C LEU A 200 -3.90 4.91 15.91
N ALA A 201 -2.68 4.42 15.82
CA ALA A 201 -2.18 3.74 14.63
C ALA A 201 -3.00 2.47 14.31
N ALA A 202 -3.39 1.71 15.34
CA ALA A 202 -4.23 0.53 15.18
C ALA A 202 -5.65 0.86 14.68
N VAL A 203 -6.23 2.02 15.07
CA VAL A 203 -7.53 2.47 14.57
C VAL A 203 -7.42 2.86 13.09
N GLU A 204 -6.40 3.59 12.69
CA GLU A 204 -6.16 3.95 11.30
C GLU A 204 -5.91 2.70 10.44
N GLU A 205 -5.06 1.79 10.91
CA GLU A 205 -4.79 0.52 10.25
C GLU A 205 -6.07 -0.30 10.10
N ARG A 206 -6.86 -0.45 11.17
CA ARG A 206 -8.13 -1.18 11.14
C ARG A 206 -9.14 -0.54 10.19
N ALA A 207 -9.17 0.77 10.07
CA ALA A 207 -10.01 1.47 9.09
C ALA A 207 -9.58 1.19 7.64
N LEU A 208 -8.28 1.01 7.39
CA LEU A 208 -7.77 0.61 6.08
C LEU A 208 -8.17 -0.84 5.74
N TRP A 209 -8.07 -1.77 6.70
CA TRP A 209 -8.46 -3.17 6.54
C TRP A 209 -9.98 -3.32 6.35
N ALA A 210 -10.78 -2.59 7.12
CA ALA A 210 -12.25 -2.61 7.03
C ALA A 210 -12.77 -2.23 5.62
N ARG A 211 -12.00 -1.49 4.81
CA ARG A 211 -12.35 -1.18 3.41
C ARG A 211 -12.41 -2.43 2.52
N TYR A 212 -11.78 -3.50 2.94
CA TYR A 212 -11.71 -4.78 2.22
C TYR A 212 -12.54 -5.87 2.90
N GLY A 213 -13.27 -5.53 3.98
CA GLY A 213 -14.05 -6.50 4.75
C GLY A 213 -13.19 -7.38 5.68
N LEU A 214 -11.98 -6.93 6.00
CA LEU A 214 -10.98 -7.64 6.82
C LEU A 214 -10.77 -6.95 8.18
#